data_75b762f88383bdd616ec7d5d82d9ebe2
#
_entry.id   75b762f88383bdd616ec7d5d82d9ebe2
#
_cell.length_a   1.000
_cell.length_b   1.000
_cell.length_c   1.000
_cell.angle_alpha   90.00
_cell.angle_beta   90.00
_cell.angle_gamma   90.00
#
_symmetry.space_group_name_H-M   'P 1'
#
loop_
_entity.id
_entity.type
_entity.pdbx_description
1 polymer ?
#
loop_
_entity_poly.entity_id
_entity_poly.type
_entity_poly.pdbx_seq_one_letter_code
_entity_poly.pdbx_strand_id
1 'polypeptide(L)'
;MAVFAMVTTLCARPLMAFADGDDTYWPEGPQINSPCAVVMEVNTGTVLYEKNSHEKHYPASITKILTTYLAILNCKMDEKVTFSKEAVKESSDGSSSIKRDVGEEMTMEQTLYGVMLESANECAYAAAEHTGKKLGGDYSTFIDLMNKEAKELGCTDTHFNNANGLPDENHWTSAYDMGLISCAAYRNDEFRKITGTKTYIIPPTNKHTEDTPLYNHHAMLHPFKSYSQFVNQDCTG
;
A
#
# COMPACT_ATOMS: atom_id res chain seq x y z
N MET A 1 -58.32 4.01 20.42
CA MET A 1 -57.38 5.11 20.58
C MET A 1 -55.97 4.48 20.61
N ALA A 2 -55.23 4.55 19.55
CA ALA A 2 -53.84 4.06 19.45
C ALA A 2 -52.91 5.25 19.54
N VAL A 3 -52.06 5.24 20.58
CA VAL A 3 -51.02 6.27 20.82
C VAL A 3 -49.78 5.85 20.03
N PHE A 4 -49.45 6.59 18.99
CA PHE A 4 -48.18 6.45 18.23
C PHE A 4 -47.08 7.21 19.01
N ALA A 5 -46.15 6.48 19.58
CA ALA A 5 -44.94 7.06 20.16
C ALA A 5 -43.91 7.28 19.04
N MET A 6 -43.69 8.55 18.71
CA MET A 6 -42.68 9.00 17.75
C MET A 6 -41.31 9.01 18.46
N VAL A 7 -40.46 8.01 18.17
CA VAL A 7 -39.06 7.98 18.64
C VAL A 7 -38.22 8.84 17.69
N THR A 8 -37.89 10.05 18.15
CA THR A 8 -36.91 10.91 17.44
C THR A 8 -35.51 10.45 17.81
N THR A 9 -34.88 9.75 16.87
CA THR A 9 -33.46 9.42 16.98
C THR A 9 -32.65 10.70 16.74
N LEU A 10 -32.13 11.28 17.83
CA LEU A 10 -31.15 12.36 17.76
C LEU A 10 -29.83 11.76 17.25
N CYS A 11 -29.51 11.95 15.97
CA CYS A 11 -28.18 11.75 15.46
C CYS A 11 -27.25 12.80 16.10
N ALA A 12 -26.55 12.42 17.17
CA ALA A 12 -25.46 13.21 17.71
C ALA A 12 -24.32 13.22 16.66
N ARG A 13 -24.23 14.29 15.90
CA ARG A 13 -23.00 14.59 15.15
C ARG A 13 -21.88 14.80 16.17
N PRO A 14 -20.70 14.16 16.00
CA PRO A 14 -19.57 14.53 16.82
C PRO A 14 -19.31 16.03 16.61
N LEU A 15 -19.42 16.81 17.66
CA LEU A 15 -18.92 18.18 17.68
C LEU A 15 -17.41 18.05 17.56
N MET A 16 -16.86 18.38 16.39
CA MET A 16 -15.45 18.70 16.29
C MET A 16 -15.23 19.95 17.12
N ALA A 17 -14.81 19.77 18.34
CA ALA A 17 -14.26 20.85 19.14
C ALA A 17 -12.94 21.25 18.46
N PHE A 18 -13.00 22.26 17.60
CA PHE A 18 -11.82 23.05 17.31
C PHE A 18 -11.49 23.76 18.62
N ALA A 19 -10.53 23.22 19.35
CA ALA A 19 -9.90 23.97 20.41
C ALA A 19 -9.14 25.11 19.72
N ASP A 20 -9.70 26.32 19.79
CA ASP A 20 -8.92 27.55 19.71
C ASP A 20 -8.02 27.56 20.95
N GLY A 21 -6.98 26.76 20.92
CA GLY A 21 -5.97 26.61 21.95
C GLY A 21 -4.65 27.06 21.37
N ASP A 22 -4.09 28.04 21.99
CA ASP A 22 -2.74 28.54 21.85
C ASP A 22 -1.79 27.43 21.35
N ASP A 23 -1.33 27.52 20.08
CA ASP A 23 -0.46 26.56 19.39
C ASP A 23 0.92 26.38 20.07
N THR A 24 1.12 26.97 21.24
CA THR A 24 2.38 27.00 21.97
C THR A 24 2.80 25.68 22.63
N TYR A 25 1.95 24.66 22.64
CA TYR A 25 2.24 23.37 23.27
C TYR A 25 2.71 22.27 22.29
N TRP A 26 2.51 22.46 20.99
CA TRP A 26 2.97 21.49 20.00
C TRP A 26 4.35 21.90 19.49
N PRO A 27 5.38 21.08 19.62
CA PRO A 27 6.72 21.45 19.16
C PRO A 27 6.70 21.68 17.64
N GLU A 28 7.48 22.68 17.20
CA GLU A 28 7.71 22.84 15.76
C GLU A 28 8.20 21.54 15.14
N GLY A 29 7.58 21.15 14.03
CA GLY A 29 7.95 19.93 13.32
C GLY A 29 9.34 20.04 12.70
N PRO A 30 9.98 18.91 12.38
CA PRO A 30 11.30 18.92 11.77
C PRO A 30 11.29 19.59 10.41
N GLN A 31 12.38 20.31 10.09
CA GLN A 31 12.60 20.80 8.74
C GLN A 31 13.00 19.63 7.84
N ILE A 32 12.22 19.39 6.80
CA ILE A 32 12.45 18.29 5.85
C ILE A 32 12.60 18.82 4.43
N ASN A 33 13.42 18.14 3.62
CA ASN A 33 13.67 18.51 2.22
C ASN A 33 12.54 18.06 1.27
N SER A 34 11.71 17.07 1.67
CA SER A 34 10.58 16.62 0.86
C SER A 34 9.59 17.77 0.60
N PRO A 35 9.04 17.90 -0.62
CA PRO A 35 8.06 18.93 -0.94
C PRO A 35 6.76 18.75 -0.16
N CYS A 36 6.33 17.53 0.07
CA CYS A 36 5.14 17.17 0.85
C CYS A 36 5.43 16.00 1.78
N ALA A 37 4.73 15.96 2.90
CA ALA A 37 4.83 14.89 3.89
C ALA A 37 3.61 14.86 4.81
N VAL A 38 3.38 13.70 5.42
CA VAL A 38 2.45 13.52 6.53
C VAL A 38 3.01 12.49 7.52
N VAL A 39 2.73 12.69 8.80
CA VAL A 39 2.90 11.69 9.86
C VAL A 39 1.56 11.52 10.55
N MET A 40 1.05 10.31 10.57
CA MET A 40 -0.24 9.96 11.18
C MET A 40 -0.05 8.90 12.26
N GLU A 41 -0.84 9.01 13.34
CA GLU A 41 -1.01 7.92 14.29
C GLU A 41 -1.93 6.85 13.67
N VAL A 42 -1.46 5.61 13.66
CA VAL A 42 -2.06 4.51 12.89
C VAL A 42 -3.49 4.16 13.31
N ASN A 43 -3.79 4.20 14.63
CA ASN A 43 -5.09 3.74 15.13
C ASN A 43 -6.19 4.80 15.02
N THR A 44 -5.83 6.05 15.24
CA THR A 44 -6.77 7.17 15.28
C THR A 44 -6.84 7.96 13.97
N GLY A 45 -5.80 7.88 13.13
CA GLY A 45 -5.65 8.74 11.96
C GLY A 45 -5.27 10.18 12.30
N THR A 46 -4.88 10.45 13.56
CA THR A 46 -4.48 11.78 14.00
C THR A 46 -3.22 12.21 13.26
N VAL A 47 -3.26 13.39 12.61
CA VAL A 47 -2.09 13.98 11.97
C VAL A 47 -1.19 14.56 13.06
N LEU A 48 0.05 14.09 13.12
CA LEU A 48 1.08 14.53 14.05
C LEU A 48 2.03 15.57 13.42
N TYR A 49 2.20 15.50 12.12
CA TYR A 49 2.98 16.44 11.32
C TYR A 49 2.48 16.41 9.87
N GLU A 50 2.44 17.57 9.23
CA GLU A 50 2.16 17.67 7.80
C GLU A 50 2.88 18.83 7.14
N LYS A 51 3.16 18.67 5.87
CA LYS A 51 3.73 19.68 4.99
C LYS A 51 3.13 19.49 3.61
N ASN A 52 2.37 20.47 3.10
CA ASN A 52 1.73 20.42 1.77
C ASN A 52 1.04 19.07 1.51
N SER A 53 0.41 18.49 2.53
CA SER A 53 0.00 17.09 2.52
C SER A 53 -1.11 16.76 1.53
N HIS A 54 -1.89 17.77 1.09
CA HIS A 54 -2.98 17.65 0.12
C HIS A 54 -2.58 17.99 -1.33
N GLU A 55 -1.31 18.34 -1.58
CA GLU A 55 -0.84 18.55 -2.95
C GLU A 55 -0.80 17.23 -3.72
N LYS A 56 -1.32 17.26 -4.97
CA LYS A 56 -1.35 16.09 -5.85
C LYS A 56 0.01 15.87 -6.48
N HIS A 57 0.49 14.64 -6.35
CA HIS A 57 1.75 14.18 -6.93
C HIS A 57 1.59 12.79 -7.57
N TYR A 58 2.52 12.43 -8.43
CA TYR A 58 2.63 11.05 -8.91
C TYR A 58 3.16 10.15 -7.77
N PRO A 59 2.40 9.12 -7.36
CA PRO A 59 2.79 8.29 -6.22
C PRO A 59 4.02 7.41 -6.50
N ALA A 60 4.31 7.07 -7.74
CA ALA A 60 5.27 6.03 -8.07
C ALA A 60 4.98 4.74 -7.28
N SER A 61 6.01 4.02 -6.84
CA SER A 61 5.86 2.70 -6.22
C SER A 61 5.15 2.67 -4.86
N ILE A 62 4.89 3.81 -4.21
CA ILE A 62 4.04 3.80 -2.99
C ILE A 62 2.60 3.36 -3.30
N THR A 63 2.16 3.39 -4.56
CA THR A 63 0.92 2.76 -5.05
C THR A 63 0.79 1.30 -4.58
N LYS A 64 1.90 0.56 -4.52
CA LYS A 64 1.96 -0.85 -4.17
C LYS A 64 1.50 -1.17 -2.74
N ILE A 65 1.45 -0.16 -1.87
CA ILE A 65 0.86 -0.26 -0.52
C ILE A 65 -0.61 -0.68 -0.65
N LEU A 66 -1.39 0.05 -1.45
CA LEU A 66 -2.81 -0.28 -1.65
C LEU A 66 -2.99 -1.59 -2.42
N THR A 67 -2.17 -1.82 -3.44
CA THR A 67 -2.19 -3.07 -4.21
C THR A 67 -1.97 -4.29 -3.31
N THR A 68 -0.96 -4.26 -2.46
CA THR A 68 -0.67 -5.33 -1.50
C THR A 68 -1.81 -5.50 -0.50
N TYR A 69 -2.29 -4.41 0.08
CA TYR A 69 -3.39 -4.43 1.04
C TYR A 69 -4.66 -5.07 0.46
N LEU A 70 -5.07 -4.67 -0.74
CA LEU A 70 -6.26 -5.22 -1.40
C LEU A 70 -6.09 -6.69 -1.81
N ALA A 71 -4.90 -7.11 -2.24
CA ALA A 71 -4.62 -8.50 -2.52
C ALA A 71 -4.75 -9.36 -1.25
N ILE A 72 -4.22 -8.90 -0.10
CA ILE A 72 -4.36 -9.58 1.20
C ILE A 72 -5.83 -9.72 1.60
N LEU A 73 -6.64 -8.68 1.42
CA LEU A 73 -8.05 -8.71 1.80
C LEU A 73 -8.90 -9.67 0.95
N ASN A 74 -8.51 -9.91 -0.30
CA ASN A 74 -9.33 -10.63 -1.26
C ASN A 74 -8.81 -12.03 -1.61
N CYS A 75 -7.55 -12.36 -1.31
CA CYS A 75 -6.92 -13.63 -1.67
C CYS A 75 -6.39 -14.36 -0.44
N LYS A 76 -6.31 -15.70 -0.55
CA LYS A 76 -5.53 -16.48 0.40
C LYS A 76 -4.05 -16.40 0.00
N MET A 77 -3.17 -16.43 0.98
CA MET A 77 -1.73 -16.30 0.74
C MET A 77 -1.12 -17.51 0.01
N ASP A 78 -1.76 -18.66 0.06
CA ASP A 78 -1.36 -19.88 -0.63
C ASP A 78 -1.94 -20.03 -2.06
N GLU A 79 -2.80 -19.10 -2.51
CA GLU A 79 -3.34 -19.12 -3.87
C GLU A 79 -2.21 -18.95 -4.91
N LYS A 80 -2.31 -19.74 -5.99
CA LYS A 80 -1.35 -19.65 -7.10
C LYS A 80 -1.65 -18.49 -8.01
N VAL A 81 -0.69 -17.61 -8.14
CA VAL A 81 -0.65 -16.47 -9.07
C VAL A 81 0.15 -16.90 -10.29
N THR A 82 -0.43 -16.82 -11.47
CA THR A 82 0.24 -17.10 -12.75
C THR A 82 0.58 -15.79 -13.43
N PHE A 83 1.86 -15.62 -13.81
CA PHE A 83 2.34 -14.42 -14.47
C PHE A 83 1.92 -14.41 -15.94
N SER A 84 1.03 -13.48 -16.30
CA SER A 84 0.62 -13.27 -17.69
C SER A 84 1.71 -12.59 -18.51
N LYS A 85 1.53 -12.56 -19.84
CA LYS A 85 2.41 -11.81 -20.74
C LYS A 85 2.37 -10.31 -20.42
N GLU A 86 1.22 -9.82 -20.07
CA GLU A 86 0.99 -8.42 -19.66
C GLU A 86 1.75 -8.10 -18.37
N ALA A 87 1.66 -8.96 -17.36
CA ALA A 87 2.40 -8.79 -16.10
C ALA A 87 3.90 -8.74 -16.33
N VAL A 88 4.46 -9.70 -17.12
CA VAL A 88 5.89 -9.76 -17.38
C VAL A 88 6.38 -8.55 -18.18
N LYS A 89 5.56 -7.95 -19.03
CA LYS A 89 5.88 -6.73 -19.77
C LYS A 89 6.19 -5.55 -18.83
N GLU A 90 5.59 -5.51 -17.66
CA GLU A 90 5.82 -4.45 -16.66
C GLU A 90 7.25 -4.45 -16.08
N SER A 91 8.01 -5.52 -16.29
CA SER A 91 9.43 -5.64 -15.90
C SER A 91 10.40 -5.13 -16.95
N SER A 92 9.90 -4.52 -18.05
CA SER A 92 10.73 -3.98 -19.12
C SER A 92 11.43 -2.67 -18.73
N ASP A 93 12.47 -2.29 -19.50
CA ASP A 93 13.10 -0.97 -19.51
C ASP A 93 13.77 -0.49 -18.21
N GLY A 94 14.33 -1.42 -17.41
CA GLY A 94 15.09 -1.07 -16.20
C GLY A 94 14.23 -0.68 -15.00
N SER A 95 12.92 -0.92 -15.06
CA SER A 95 12.02 -0.78 -13.93
C SER A 95 12.27 -1.85 -12.85
N SER A 96 11.80 -1.60 -11.62
CA SER A 96 11.95 -2.54 -10.50
C SER A 96 11.29 -3.89 -10.82
N SER A 97 12.06 -4.97 -10.71
CA SER A 97 11.64 -6.31 -11.14
C SER A 97 12.47 -7.40 -10.47
N ILE A 98 11.85 -8.56 -10.22
CA ILE A 98 12.54 -9.81 -9.86
C ILE A 98 12.61 -10.79 -11.03
N LYS A 99 12.31 -10.32 -12.23
CA LYS A 99 12.45 -11.01 -13.52
C LYS A 99 11.73 -12.36 -13.58
N ARG A 100 10.40 -12.30 -13.47
CA ARG A 100 9.55 -13.50 -13.64
C ARG A 100 9.22 -13.74 -15.10
N ASP A 101 8.99 -15.02 -15.44
CA ASP A 101 8.69 -15.46 -16.80
C ASP A 101 7.17 -15.64 -17.04
N VAL A 102 6.77 -15.53 -18.31
CA VAL A 102 5.38 -15.80 -18.72
C VAL A 102 4.99 -17.25 -18.39
N GLY A 103 3.87 -17.42 -17.70
CA GLY A 103 3.38 -18.71 -17.23
C GLY A 103 4.12 -19.22 -15.99
N GLU A 104 4.94 -18.42 -15.36
CA GLU A 104 5.49 -18.74 -14.04
C GLU A 104 4.39 -18.71 -12.98
N GLU A 105 4.49 -19.59 -12.01
CA GLU A 105 3.54 -19.69 -10.90
C GLU A 105 4.26 -19.46 -9.58
N MET A 106 3.73 -18.54 -8.80
CA MET A 106 4.14 -18.30 -7.41
C MET A 106 2.89 -18.27 -6.50
N THR A 107 3.07 -18.43 -5.19
CA THR A 107 1.96 -18.15 -4.27
C THR A 107 1.69 -16.65 -4.19
N MET A 108 0.48 -16.26 -3.76
CA MET A 108 0.18 -14.85 -3.49
C MET A 108 1.17 -14.26 -2.47
N GLU A 109 1.49 -15.01 -1.39
CA GLU A 109 2.49 -14.58 -0.41
C GLU A 109 3.84 -14.26 -1.07
N GLN A 110 4.39 -15.18 -1.87
CA GLN A 110 5.65 -14.98 -2.60
C GLN A 110 5.59 -13.78 -3.52
N THR A 111 4.47 -13.61 -4.23
CA THR A 111 4.24 -12.49 -5.14
C THR A 111 4.25 -11.16 -4.38
N LEU A 112 3.56 -11.09 -3.22
CA LEU A 112 3.51 -9.87 -2.40
C LEU A 112 4.85 -9.53 -1.72
N TYR A 113 5.65 -10.54 -1.38
CA TYR A 113 7.05 -10.30 -0.98
C TYR A 113 7.87 -9.67 -2.10
N GLY A 114 7.69 -10.13 -3.35
CA GLY A 114 8.30 -9.48 -4.52
C GLY A 114 7.84 -8.03 -4.69
N VAL A 115 6.55 -7.75 -4.45
CA VAL A 115 6.00 -6.39 -4.50
C VAL A 115 6.63 -5.49 -3.45
N MET A 116 6.68 -5.92 -2.19
CA MET A 116 7.02 -5.02 -1.09
C MET A 116 8.52 -4.94 -0.80
N LEU A 117 9.29 -6.01 -1.00
CA LEU A 117 10.72 -6.00 -0.73
C LEU A 117 11.54 -5.47 -1.91
N GLU A 118 11.16 -5.83 -3.15
CA GLU A 118 11.91 -5.48 -4.36
C GLU A 118 11.17 -4.48 -5.27
N SER A 119 9.98 -4.04 -4.83
CA SER A 119 9.13 -3.13 -5.63
C SER A 119 8.81 -3.67 -7.03
N ALA A 120 8.77 -5.00 -7.22
CA ALA A 120 8.63 -5.64 -8.52
C ALA A 120 7.31 -5.30 -9.20
N ASN A 121 7.38 -4.68 -10.38
CA ASN A 121 6.21 -4.21 -11.12
C ASN A 121 5.38 -5.35 -11.68
N GLU A 122 6.02 -6.38 -12.22
CA GLU A 122 5.38 -7.59 -12.73
C GLU A 122 4.62 -8.34 -11.61
N CYS A 123 5.16 -8.34 -10.40
CA CYS A 123 4.49 -8.94 -9.24
C CYS A 123 3.23 -8.15 -8.85
N ALA A 124 3.31 -6.82 -8.85
CA ALA A 124 2.17 -5.96 -8.54
C ALA A 124 1.05 -6.13 -9.58
N TYR A 125 1.41 -6.18 -10.87
CA TYR A 125 0.46 -6.44 -11.95
C TYR A 125 -0.18 -7.84 -11.82
N ALA A 126 0.63 -8.89 -11.60
CA ALA A 126 0.14 -10.26 -11.49
C ALA A 126 -0.78 -10.44 -10.28
N ALA A 127 -0.46 -9.84 -9.13
CA ALA A 127 -1.32 -9.85 -7.95
C ALA A 127 -2.66 -9.14 -8.21
N ALA A 128 -2.62 -7.98 -8.87
CA ALA A 128 -3.81 -7.23 -9.25
C ALA A 128 -4.68 -7.99 -10.25
N GLU A 129 -4.08 -8.56 -11.29
CA GLU A 129 -4.79 -9.35 -12.29
C GLU A 129 -5.43 -10.61 -11.69
N HIS A 130 -4.71 -11.32 -10.83
CA HIS A 130 -5.24 -12.49 -10.13
C HIS A 130 -6.43 -12.11 -9.25
N THR A 131 -6.30 -11.04 -8.48
CA THR A 131 -7.36 -10.55 -7.59
C THR A 131 -8.59 -10.10 -8.40
N GLY A 132 -8.39 -9.34 -9.48
CA GLY A 132 -9.47 -8.91 -10.36
C GLY A 132 -10.24 -10.08 -10.99
N LYS A 133 -9.54 -11.12 -11.46
CA LYS A 133 -10.15 -12.36 -11.97
C LYS A 133 -10.96 -13.07 -10.90
N LYS A 134 -10.44 -13.16 -9.69
CA LYS A 134 -11.13 -13.76 -8.55
C LYS A 134 -12.43 -13.02 -8.19
N LEU A 135 -12.47 -11.72 -8.39
CA LEU A 135 -13.67 -10.88 -8.21
C LEU A 135 -14.66 -10.96 -9.38
N GLY A 136 -14.38 -11.80 -10.37
CA GLY A 136 -15.28 -12.05 -11.51
C GLY A 136 -15.05 -11.14 -12.71
N GLY A 137 -13.95 -10.40 -12.75
CA GLY A 137 -13.57 -9.53 -13.86
C GLY A 137 -12.13 -9.75 -14.34
N ASP A 138 -11.38 -8.70 -14.46
CA ASP A 138 -10.00 -8.69 -14.96
C ASP A 138 -9.13 -7.66 -14.18
N TYR A 139 -7.98 -7.28 -14.75
CA TYR A 139 -7.10 -6.27 -14.16
C TYR A 139 -7.81 -4.93 -13.92
N SER A 140 -8.71 -4.51 -14.83
CA SER A 140 -9.45 -3.25 -14.67
C SER A 140 -10.37 -3.28 -13.46
N THR A 141 -10.97 -4.43 -13.16
CA THR A 141 -11.79 -4.64 -11.96
C THR A 141 -10.99 -4.40 -10.67
N PHE A 142 -9.71 -4.75 -10.67
CA PHE A 142 -8.83 -4.43 -9.54
C PHE A 142 -8.54 -2.94 -9.43
N ILE A 143 -8.33 -2.23 -10.56
CA ILE A 143 -8.14 -0.78 -10.55
C ILE A 143 -9.39 -0.05 -10.05
N ASP A 144 -10.58 -0.50 -10.46
CA ASP A 144 -11.84 0.02 -9.92
C ASP A 144 -11.94 -0.20 -8.41
N LEU A 145 -11.51 -1.38 -7.93
CA LEU A 145 -11.44 -1.68 -6.50
C LEU A 145 -10.47 -0.73 -5.77
N MET A 146 -9.31 -0.43 -6.34
CA MET A 146 -8.36 0.54 -5.75
C MET A 146 -9.00 1.91 -5.56
N ASN A 147 -9.66 2.42 -6.58
CA ASN A 147 -10.32 3.73 -6.52
C ASN A 147 -11.52 3.74 -5.58
N LYS A 148 -12.27 2.64 -5.51
CA LYS A 148 -13.36 2.47 -4.56
C LYS A 148 -12.85 2.49 -3.13
N GLU A 149 -11.84 1.69 -2.82
CA GLU A 149 -11.24 1.61 -1.48
C GLU A 149 -10.64 2.95 -1.04
N ALA A 150 -9.89 3.62 -1.91
CA ALA A 150 -9.35 4.93 -1.62
C ALA A 150 -10.47 5.92 -1.21
N LYS A 151 -11.58 5.92 -1.94
CA LYS A 151 -12.74 6.75 -1.61
C LYS A 151 -13.39 6.36 -0.28
N GLU A 152 -13.50 5.06 0.02
CA GLU A 152 -14.07 4.53 1.28
C GLU A 152 -13.18 4.88 2.48
N LEU A 153 -11.86 4.96 2.28
CA LEU A 153 -10.90 5.42 3.27
C LEU A 153 -10.90 6.95 3.47
N GLY A 154 -11.65 7.70 2.65
CA GLY A 154 -11.76 9.16 2.75
C GLY A 154 -10.75 9.93 1.91
N CYS A 155 -10.04 9.28 0.99
CA CYS A 155 -9.12 9.93 0.05
C CYS A 155 -9.90 10.85 -0.92
N THR A 156 -9.47 12.10 -1.04
CA THR A 156 -10.10 13.11 -1.90
C THR A 156 -9.20 13.55 -3.06
N ASP A 157 -7.91 13.32 -2.94
CA ASP A 157 -6.88 13.77 -3.87
C ASP A 157 -6.15 12.59 -4.52
N THR A 158 -6.86 11.47 -4.74
CA THR A 158 -6.29 10.22 -5.24
C THR A 158 -7.08 9.67 -6.42
N HIS A 159 -6.35 9.21 -7.42
CA HIS A 159 -6.87 8.38 -8.51
C HIS A 159 -5.79 7.41 -8.97
N PHE A 160 -6.08 6.13 -8.96
CA PHE A 160 -5.19 5.08 -9.43
C PHE A 160 -5.58 4.61 -10.84
N ASN A 161 -4.60 4.50 -11.74
CA ASN A 161 -4.79 3.98 -13.10
C ASN A 161 -3.97 2.71 -13.36
N ASN A 162 -3.10 2.34 -12.45
CA ASN A 162 -2.36 1.08 -12.47
C ASN A 162 -2.02 0.62 -11.03
N ALA A 163 -1.60 -0.65 -10.90
CA ALA A 163 -1.33 -1.28 -9.63
C ALA A 163 0.14 -1.18 -9.17
N ASN A 164 1.04 -0.64 -9.99
CA ASN A 164 2.48 -0.63 -9.73
C ASN A 164 3.09 0.77 -9.56
N GLY A 165 2.36 1.82 -9.96
CA GLY A 165 2.82 3.21 -9.84
C GLY A 165 3.67 3.69 -11.02
N LEU A 166 3.63 3.00 -12.16
CA LEU A 166 4.26 3.51 -13.38
C LEU A 166 3.61 4.82 -13.83
N PRO A 167 4.36 5.71 -14.49
CA PRO A 167 3.86 7.02 -14.89
C PRO A 167 2.62 6.96 -15.76
N ASP A 168 1.58 7.68 -15.36
CA ASP A 168 0.35 7.87 -16.10
C ASP A 168 -0.27 9.22 -15.68
N GLU A 169 -0.77 10.01 -16.61
CA GLU A 169 -1.35 11.33 -16.33
C GLU A 169 -2.60 11.27 -15.44
N ASN A 170 -3.29 10.12 -15.44
CA ASN A 170 -4.47 9.85 -14.61
C ASN A 170 -4.14 9.10 -13.31
N HIS A 171 -2.87 9.07 -12.89
CA HIS A 171 -2.41 8.35 -11.71
C HIS A 171 -1.77 9.33 -10.73
N TRP A 172 -2.51 9.78 -9.74
CA TRP A 172 -2.06 10.76 -8.73
C TRP A 172 -2.58 10.43 -7.34
N THR A 173 -1.92 10.99 -6.34
CA THR A 173 -2.32 10.93 -4.94
C THR A 173 -1.77 12.13 -4.18
N SER A 174 -2.11 12.25 -2.90
CA SER A 174 -1.50 13.20 -1.96
C SER A 174 -0.79 12.48 -0.82
N ALA A 175 0.08 13.16 -0.10
CA ALA A 175 0.73 12.59 1.09
C ALA A 175 -0.31 12.22 2.15
N TYR A 176 -1.34 13.06 2.33
CA TYR A 176 -2.43 12.82 3.26
C TYR A 176 -3.21 11.53 2.92
N ASP A 177 -3.61 11.37 1.67
CA ASP A 177 -4.36 10.21 1.22
C ASP A 177 -3.54 8.92 1.34
N MET A 178 -2.24 8.98 1.00
CA MET A 178 -1.33 7.85 1.22
C MET A 178 -1.14 7.53 2.71
N GLY A 179 -1.21 8.54 3.58
CA GLY A 179 -1.25 8.35 5.02
C GLY A 179 -2.47 7.54 5.46
N LEU A 180 -3.67 7.88 4.97
CA LEU A 180 -4.91 7.14 5.26
C LEU A 180 -4.81 5.68 4.77
N ILE A 181 -4.38 5.48 3.53
CA ILE A 181 -4.18 4.15 2.93
C ILE A 181 -3.15 3.34 3.74
N SER A 182 -2.03 3.95 4.11
CA SER A 182 -0.97 3.29 4.89
C SER A 182 -1.45 2.90 6.29
N CYS A 183 -2.23 3.75 6.96
CA CYS A 183 -2.84 3.43 8.25
C CYS A 183 -3.80 2.23 8.14
N ALA A 184 -4.62 2.17 7.10
CA ALA A 184 -5.52 1.04 6.85
C ALA A 184 -4.73 -0.26 6.62
N ALA A 185 -3.74 -0.21 5.74
CA ALA A 185 -2.87 -1.36 5.43
C ALA A 185 -2.11 -1.84 6.67
N TYR A 186 -1.53 -0.92 7.45
CA TYR A 186 -0.70 -1.24 8.61
C TYR A 186 -1.49 -1.87 9.78
N ARG A 187 -2.81 -1.69 9.85
CA ARG A 187 -3.67 -2.39 10.81
C ARG A 187 -3.82 -3.88 10.53
N ASN A 188 -3.45 -4.33 9.32
CA ASN A 188 -3.50 -5.74 8.92
C ASN A 188 -2.20 -6.46 9.31
N ASP A 189 -2.33 -7.60 10.01
CA ASP A 189 -1.18 -8.37 10.52
C ASP A 189 -0.31 -8.94 9.41
N GLU A 190 -0.91 -9.43 8.31
CA GLU A 190 -0.17 -9.99 7.19
C GLU A 190 0.61 -8.90 6.45
N PHE A 191 0.01 -7.70 6.29
CA PHE A 191 0.71 -6.56 5.72
C PHE A 191 1.94 -6.18 6.57
N ARG A 192 1.80 -6.09 7.90
CA ARG A 192 2.94 -5.83 8.82
C ARG A 192 4.01 -6.89 8.73
N LYS A 193 3.62 -8.17 8.67
CA LYS A 193 4.55 -9.30 8.51
C LYS A 193 5.38 -9.13 7.24
N ILE A 194 4.75 -8.89 6.10
CA ILE A 194 5.44 -8.74 4.81
C ILE A 194 6.39 -7.54 4.84
N THR A 195 5.92 -6.35 5.23
CA THR A 195 6.71 -5.12 5.22
C THR A 195 7.82 -5.11 6.28
N GLY A 196 7.64 -5.79 7.39
CA GLY A 196 8.65 -5.95 8.45
C GLY A 196 9.71 -7.00 8.17
N THR A 197 9.56 -7.80 7.12
CA THR A 197 10.50 -8.85 6.76
C THR A 197 11.78 -8.27 6.17
N LYS A 198 12.94 -8.65 6.72
CA LYS A 198 14.26 -8.16 6.25
C LYS A 198 14.73 -8.88 4.99
N THR A 199 14.52 -10.19 4.95
CA THR A 199 14.93 -11.06 3.84
C THR A 199 13.89 -12.15 3.65
N TYR A 200 13.52 -12.42 2.41
CA TYR A 200 12.64 -13.52 2.03
C TYR A 200 13.27 -14.31 0.88
N ILE A 201 13.12 -15.62 0.87
CA ILE A 201 13.65 -16.46 -0.20
C ILE A 201 12.46 -17.10 -0.93
N ILE A 202 12.29 -16.78 -2.21
CA ILE A 202 11.37 -17.50 -3.08
C ILE A 202 12.06 -18.78 -3.52
N PRO A 203 11.50 -19.97 -3.21
CA PRO A 203 12.05 -21.24 -3.64
C PRO A 203 11.92 -21.40 -5.18
N PRO A 204 12.53 -22.46 -5.76
CA PRO A 204 12.36 -22.76 -7.16
C PRO A 204 10.88 -22.82 -7.58
N THR A 205 10.61 -22.31 -8.77
CA THR A 205 9.28 -22.28 -9.37
C THR A 205 9.20 -23.26 -10.55
N ASN A 206 8.08 -23.27 -11.25
CA ASN A 206 7.97 -24.03 -12.51
C ASN A 206 8.83 -23.48 -13.67
N LYS A 207 9.48 -22.31 -13.50
CA LYS A 207 10.33 -21.65 -14.52
C LYS A 207 11.75 -21.41 -14.05
N HIS A 208 11.94 -21.08 -12.77
CA HIS A 208 13.26 -20.83 -12.19
C HIS A 208 13.66 -22.00 -11.29
N THR A 209 14.87 -22.54 -11.51
CA THR A 209 15.40 -23.73 -10.78
C THR A 209 16.19 -23.36 -9.54
N GLU A 210 16.47 -22.08 -9.32
CA GLU A 210 17.25 -21.56 -8.20
C GLU A 210 16.39 -20.71 -7.27
N ASP A 211 16.81 -20.63 -6.01
CA ASP A 211 16.24 -19.72 -5.04
C ASP A 211 16.41 -18.26 -5.47
N THR A 212 15.39 -17.44 -5.23
CA THR A 212 15.46 -15.99 -5.47
C THR A 212 15.43 -15.26 -4.12
N PRO A 213 16.57 -14.74 -3.62
CA PRO A 213 16.60 -13.95 -2.40
C PRO A 213 16.05 -12.53 -2.66
N LEU A 214 15.17 -12.07 -1.78
CA LEU A 214 14.62 -10.72 -1.76
C LEU A 214 15.08 -10.00 -0.49
N TYR A 215 15.37 -8.70 -0.62
CA TYR A 215 15.87 -7.88 0.49
C TYR A 215 15.00 -6.65 0.68
N ASN A 216 14.69 -6.33 1.93
CA ASN A 216 13.97 -5.10 2.22
C ASN A 216 14.81 -3.88 1.85
N HIS A 217 14.28 -3.00 0.99
CA HIS A 217 15.01 -1.82 0.51
C HIS A 217 15.05 -0.67 1.53
N HIS A 218 14.22 -0.73 2.58
CA HIS A 218 14.28 0.27 3.65
C HIS A 218 15.66 0.26 4.30
N ALA A 219 16.35 1.40 4.25
CA ALA A 219 17.77 1.46 4.65
C ALA A 219 18.06 0.98 6.07
N MET A 220 17.10 1.15 6.99
CA MET A 220 17.22 0.71 8.37
C MET A 220 16.98 -0.79 8.53
N LEU A 221 16.22 -1.44 7.64
CA LEU A 221 15.93 -2.88 7.69
C LEU A 221 16.87 -3.70 6.79
N HIS A 222 17.46 -3.08 5.79
CA HIS A 222 18.32 -3.76 4.82
C HIS A 222 19.54 -4.39 5.51
N PRO A 223 19.77 -5.71 5.39
CA PRO A 223 20.76 -6.43 6.20
C PRO A 223 22.20 -5.98 5.96
N PHE A 224 22.49 -5.36 4.81
CA PHE A 224 23.83 -4.91 4.42
C PHE A 224 24.01 -3.39 4.46
N LYS A 225 23.04 -2.62 4.98
CA LYS A 225 23.14 -1.17 5.10
C LYS A 225 23.57 -0.77 6.51
N SER A 226 24.43 0.26 6.61
CA SER A 226 24.98 0.74 7.87
C SER A 226 23.94 1.27 8.87
N TYR A 227 22.78 1.65 8.40
CA TYR A 227 21.70 2.19 9.25
C TYR A 227 20.92 1.11 10.01
N SER A 228 21.08 -0.17 9.68
CA SER A 228 20.39 -1.29 10.34
C SER A 228 20.71 -1.38 11.85
N GLN A 229 21.85 -0.83 12.29
CA GLN A 229 22.22 -0.78 13.70
C GLN A 229 21.34 0.15 14.57
N PHE A 230 20.60 1.06 13.96
CA PHE A 230 19.71 2.00 14.66
C PHE A 230 18.26 1.52 14.75
N VAL A 231 17.97 0.34 14.24
CA VAL A 231 16.62 -0.20 14.20
C VAL A 231 16.28 -0.86 15.53
N ASN A 232 15.23 -0.40 16.18
CA ASN A 232 14.53 -1.17 17.19
C ASN A 232 13.57 -2.18 16.51
N GLN A 233 12.99 -3.08 17.31
CA GLN A 233 12.19 -4.21 16.78
C GLN A 233 10.91 -3.81 16.06
N ASP A 234 10.51 -2.55 16.14
CA ASP A 234 9.21 -2.06 15.66
C ASP A 234 9.28 -1.33 14.31
N CYS A 235 10.47 -1.28 13.67
CA CYS A 235 10.61 -0.71 12.34
C CYS A 235 10.10 -1.69 11.27
N THR A 236 9.26 -1.17 10.37
CA THR A 236 8.86 -1.85 9.13
C THR A 236 9.32 -1.06 7.92
N GLY A 237 9.58 -1.76 6.83
CA GLY A 237 9.96 -1.15 5.55
C GLY A 237 8.78 -0.60 4.79
#